data_463e27e0917b5174c2685b6aac15d048
#
_entry.id   463e27e0917b5174c2685b6aac15d048
#
_cell.length_a   1.000
_cell.length_b   1.000
_cell.length_c   1.000
_cell.angle_alpha   90.00
_cell.angle_beta   90.00
_cell.angle_gamma   90.00
#
_symmetry.space_group_name_H-M   'P 1'
#
loop_
_entity.id
_entity.type
_entity.pdbx_description
1 polymer ?
#
loop_
_entity_poly.entity_id
_entity_poly.type
_entity_poly.pdbx_seq_one_letter_code
_entity_poly.pdbx_strand_id
1 'polypeptide(L)'
;GETNVDINLNPKGTGTLKSGTAAVKIAGKETIWVPAVAMYPTTTNGCADLAQTELTAGQPELKSLDFDASSDEFAQFAVAFPKSWNEGTVTFQAFFTANTTNTGTTSWKVAGVAIADDGAIDTGFGSAVGPTAKAMSGTANDLAVTAESGAITIAGSPAAGEEVFFNIFRDVSADDLSADAKLLGIKLFFTTDAANDA
;
A
#
# COMPACT_ATOMS: atom_id res chain seq x y z
N GLY A 1 5.44 -50.75 -3.40
CA GLY A 1 6.50 -49.75 -3.44
C GLY A 1 5.94 -48.39 -3.12
N GLU A 2 6.65 -47.52 -2.40
CA GLU A 2 6.23 -46.15 -2.15
C GLU A 2 6.17 -45.40 -3.49
N THR A 3 5.08 -44.69 -3.71
CA THR A 3 4.86 -43.95 -4.94
C THR A 3 5.30 -42.49 -4.86
N ASN A 4 5.51 -41.97 -3.62
CA ASN A 4 5.98 -40.59 -3.39
C ASN A 4 7.11 -40.58 -2.37
N VAL A 5 8.13 -39.79 -2.62
CA VAL A 5 9.25 -39.54 -1.70
C VAL A 5 9.36 -38.05 -1.48
N ASP A 6 9.19 -37.59 -0.26
CA ASP A 6 9.40 -36.20 0.13
C ASP A 6 10.87 -35.98 0.52
N ILE A 7 11.46 -34.89 0.04
CA ILE A 7 12.76 -34.42 0.48
C ILE A 7 12.55 -33.30 1.51
N ASN A 8 12.81 -33.62 2.77
CA ASN A 8 12.75 -32.65 3.85
C ASN A 8 14.18 -32.12 4.15
N LEU A 9 14.44 -30.88 3.80
CA LEU A 9 15.71 -30.21 4.06
C LEU A 9 15.54 -29.25 5.24
N ASN A 10 15.98 -29.67 6.41
CA ASN A 10 15.88 -28.88 7.64
C ASN A 10 17.28 -28.35 8.04
N PRO A 11 17.62 -27.06 7.75
CA PRO A 11 18.89 -26.51 8.14
C PRO A 11 19.06 -26.48 9.66
N LYS A 12 20.24 -26.78 10.16
CA LYS A 12 20.54 -26.73 11.58
C LYS A 12 20.71 -25.30 12.07
N GLY A 13 20.01 -24.93 13.15
CA GLY A 13 20.11 -23.61 13.77
C GLY A 13 19.60 -22.48 12.85
N THR A 14 20.39 -21.45 12.63
CA THR A 14 20.08 -20.31 11.75
C THR A 14 20.50 -20.51 10.30
N GLY A 15 20.84 -21.76 9.91
CA GLY A 15 21.21 -22.08 8.54
C GLY A 15 20.05 -21.82 7.55
N THR A 16 20.39 -21.58 6.29
CA THR A 16 19.41 -21.40 5.19
C THR A 16 19.73 -22.37 4.05
N LEU A 17 18.69 -22.81 3.33
CA LEU A 17 18.87 -23.49 2.06
C LEU A 17 19.44 -22.50 1.04
N LYS A 18 20.55 -22.88 0.35
CA LYS A 18 21.20 -22.02 -0.62
C LYS A 18 21.37 -22.73 -1.96
N SER A 19 21.29 -21.92 -3.04
CA SER A 19 21.79 -22.29 -4.36
C SER A 19 23.05 -21.46 -4.63
N GLY A 20 24.22 -22.08 -4.58
CA GLY A 20 25.50 -21.37 -4.53
C GLY A 20 25.63 -20.54 -3.24
N THR A 21 25.83 -19.23 -3.37
CA THR A 21 25.91 -18.30 -2.25
C THR A 21 24.56 -17.65 -1.91
N ALA A 22 23.54 -17.78 -2.78
CA ALA A 22 22.22 -17.16 -2.62
C ALA A 22 21.28 -18.02 -1.77
N ALA A 23 20.55 -17.41 -0.82
CA ALA A 23 19.49 -18.08 -0.09
C ALA A 23 18.32 -18.41 -1.04
N VAL A 24 17.80 -19.63 -0.97
CA VAL A 24 16.56 -20.02 -1.64
C VAL A 24 15.39 -19.49 -0.81
N LYS A 25 14.66 -18.53 -1.34
CA LYS A 25 13.45 -17.97 -0.74
C LYS A 25 12.25 -18.60 -1.42
N ILE A 26 11.41 -19.29 -0.66
CA ILE A 26 10.20 -19.94 -1.15
C ILE A 26 8.97 -19.08 -0.82
N ALA A 27 9.01 -18.39 0.31
CA ALA A 27 7.96 -17.49 0.77
C ALA A 27 8.59 -16.22 1.35
N GLY A 28 7.83 -15.16 1.47
CA GLY A 28 8.31 -13.91 2.03
C GLY A 28 7.41 -12.71 1.73
N LYS A 29 7.92 -11.52 2.00
CA LYS A 29 7.21 -10.27 1.72
C LYS A 29 7.44 -9.86 0.27
N GLU A 30 6.35 -9.60 -0.42
CA GLU A 30 6.30 -9.08 -1.80
C GLU A 30 5.70 -7.68 -1.84
N THR A 31 5.84 -6.99 -2.97
CA THR A 31 5.43 -5.60 -3.13
C THR A 31 4.59 -5.41 -4.38
N ILE A 32 3.46 -4.72 -4.22
CA ILE A 32 2.69 -4.15 -5.33
C ILE A 32 2.87 -2.64 -5.29
N TRP A 33 3.28 -2.03 -6.41
CA TRP A 33 3.25 -0.58 -6.57
C TRP A 33 1.88 -0.16 -7.11
N VAL A 34 1.16 0.67 -6.35
CA VAL A 34 -0.12 1.26 -6.76
C VAL A 34 0.10 2.76 -6.97
N PRO A 35 0.28 3.24 -8.21
CA PRO A 35 0.44 4.65 -8.48
C PRO A 35 -0.87 5.42 -8.31
N ALA A 36 -0.79 6.72 -8.02
CA ALA A 36 -1.98 7.57 -7.88
C ALA A 36 -2.91 7.52 -9.11
N VAL A 37 -2.36 7.30 -10.32
CA VAL A 37 -3.14 7.14 -11.55
C VAL A 37 -4.04 5.89 -11.57
N ALA A 38 -3.78 4.92 -10.72
CA ALA A 38 -4.63 3.72 -10.54
C ALA A 38 -5.67 3.89 -9.42
N MET A 39 -5.71 5.05 -8.79
CA MET A 39 -6.65 5.39 -7.73
C MET A 39 -7.68 6.38 -8.25
N TYR A 40 -8.81 6.48 -7.55
CA TYR A 40 -9.87 7.43 -7.88
C TYR A 40 -10.44 8.06 -6.60
N PRO A 41 -10.77 9.37 -6.62
CA PRO A 41 -11.44 10.02 -5.51
C PRO A 41 -12.80 9.38 -5.20
N THR A 42 -13.19 9.32 -3.93
CA THR A 42 -14.55 8.92 -3.57
C THR A 42 -15.55 10.01 -3.93
N THR A 43 -16.81 9.63 -4.19
CA THR A 43 -17.87 10.61 -4.51
C THR A 43 -18.18 11.53 -3.33
N THR A 44 -18.07 11.00 -2.10
CA THR A 44 -18.27 11.78 -0.87
C THR A 44 -16.95 11.97 -0.18
N ASN A 45 -16.57 13.22 0.09
CA ASN A 45 -15.29 13.60 0.69
C ASN A 45 -14.06 13.04 -0.08
N GLY A 46 -14.16 12.96 -1.41
CA GLY A 46 -13.03 12.57 -2.25
C GLY A 46 -11.96 13.65 -2.29
N CYS A 47 -10.71 13.22 -2.45
CA CYS A 47 -9.61 14.14 -2.77
C CYS A 47 -9.81 14.78 -4.15
N ALA A 48 -8.94 15.71 -4.55
CA ALA A 48 -8.99 16.30 -5.88
C ALA A 48 -8.76 15.24 -6.97
N ASP A 49 -9.31 15.50 -8.17
CA ASP A 49 -9.08 14.65 -9.35
C ASP A 49 -7.59 14.53 -9.70
N LEU A 50 -7.25 13.44 -10.39
CA LEU A 50 -5.87 13.19 -10.81
C LEU A 50 -5.29 14.38 -11.58
N ALA A 51 -4.24 14.98 -11.01
CA ALA A 51 -3.49 16.08 -11.61
C ALA A 51 -2.21 15.58 -12.28
N GLN A 52 -1.79 16.27 -13.34
CA GLN A 52 -0.44 16.18 -13.90
C GLN A 52 0.24 17.54 -13.79
N THR A 53 1.42 17.55 -13.18
CA THR A 53 2.17 18.78 -12.93
C THR A 53 3.59 18.66 -13.47
N GLU A 54 3.95 19.52 -14.42
CA GLU A 54 5.33 19.75 -14.85
C GLU A 54 5.97 20.79 -13.91
N LEU A 55 7.02 20.41 -13.20
CA LEU A 55 7.78 21.33 -12.33
C LEU A 55 8.84 22.10 -13.13
N THR A 56 9.54 21.40 -14.00
CA THR A 56 10.55 21.95 -14.90
C THR A 56 10.52 21.16 -16.20
N ALA A 57 10.49 21.86 -17.33
CA ALA A 57 10.45 21.24 -18.65
C ALA A 57 11.57 20.21 -18.84
N GLY A 58 11.22 19.02 -19.31
CA GLY A 58 12.15 17.90 -19.54
C GLY A 58 12.61 17.15 -18.30
N GLN A 59 12.04 17.46 -17.12
CA GLN A 59 12.22 16.71 -15.89
C GLN A 59 11.01 15.78 -15.63
N PRO A 60 11.06 14.87 -14.62
CA PRO A 60 9.92 14.04 -14.28
C PRO A 60 8.68 14.87 -13.95
N GLU A 61 7.56 14.52 -14.57
CA GLU A 61 6.26 15.09 -14.24
C GLU A 61 5.57 14.32 -13.13
N LEU A 62 4.88 15.03 -12.25
CA LEU A 62 4.10 14.43 -11.18
C LEU A 62 2.71 14.06 -11.69
N LYS A 63 2.26 12.85 -11.37
CA LYS A 63 0.84 12.48 -11.40
C LYS A 63 0.41 12.23 -9.97
N SER A 64 -0.49 13.06 -9.44
CA SER A 64 -0.88 13.04 -8.04
C SER A 64 -2.38 13.14 -7.85
N LEU A 65 -2.83 12.59 -6.73
CA LEU A 65 -4.09 12.93 -6.08
C LEU A 65 -3.78 13.87 -4.93
N ASP A 66 -4.42 15.04 -4.90
CA ASP A 66 -4.14 16.07 -3.93
C ASP A 66 -5.18 16.03 -2.81
N PHE A 67 -4.72 15.93 -1.56
CA PHE A 67 -5.53 15.79 -0.35
C PHE A 67 -5.44 17.06 0.48
N ASP A 68 -6.60 17.63 0.81
CA ASP A 68 -6.74 18.87 1.57
C ASP A 68 -6.07 18.80 2.95
N ALA A 69 -5.64 19.99 3.45
CA ALA A 69 -4.97 20.12 4.74
C ALA A 69 -5.93 20.26 5.93
N SER A 70 -7.24 20.42 5.70
CA SER A 70 -8.22 20.80 6.73
C SER A 70 -9.33 19.77 6.94
N SER A 71 -9.48 18.81 6.04
CA SER A 71 -10.51 17.77 6.10
C SER A 71 -9.96 16.43 5.62
N ASP A 72 -10.46 15.34 6.23
CA ASP A 72 -10.15 14.00 5.74
C ASP A 72 -10.76 13.80 4.35
N GLU A 73 -9.92 13.50 3.39
CA GLU A 73 -10.30 13.20 2.02
C GLU A 73 -9.85 11.81 1.62
N PHE A 74 -10.58 11.17 0.71
CA PHE A 74 -10.49 9.75 0.44
C PHE A 74 -10.24 9.46 -1.05
N ALA A 75 -9.44 8.43 -1.31
CA ALA A 75 -9.33 7.79 -2.61
C ALA A 75 -9.41 6.27 -2.47
N GLN A 76 -9.83 5.59 -3.54
CA GLN A 76 -9.96 4.13 -3.55
C GLN A 76 -9.16 3.52 -4.71
N PHE A 77 -8.81 2.26 -4.54
CA PHE A 77 -8.22 1.39 -5.56
C PHE A 77 -8.55 -0.06 -5.23
N ALA A 78 -8.38 -0.95 -6.21
CA ALA A 78 -8.58 -2.38 -5.99
C ALA A 78 -7.32 -3.17 -6.39
N VAL A 79 -7.13 -4.32 -5.76
CA VAL A 79 -6.05 -5.26 -6.03
C VAL A 79 -6.63 -6.67 -6.07
N ALA A 80 -6.35 -7.42 -7.14
CA ALA A 80 -6.46 -8.87 -7.16
C ALA A 80 -5.10 -9.45 -6.78
N PHE A 81 -4.99 -10.03 -5.59
CA PHE A 81 -3.74 -10.63 -5.14
C PHE A 81 -3.43 -11.91 -5.88
N PRO A 82 -2.12 -12.24 -6.08
CA PRO A 82 -1.74 -13.54 -6.63
C PRO A 82 -2.13 -14.67 -5.65
N LYS A 83 -2.38 -15.88 -6.17
CA LYS A 83 -2.71 -17.05 -5.35
C LYS A 83 -1.63 -17.43 -4.33
N SER A 84 -0.39 -16.97 -4.56
CA SER A 84 0.71 -17.14 -3.61
C SER A 84 0.58 -16.25 -2.36
N TRP A 85 -0.37 -15.30 -2.31
CA TRP A 85 -0.65 -14.53 -1.10
C TRP A 85 -1.20 -15.43 -0.01
N ASN A 86 -0.71 -15.26 1.22
CA ASN A 86 -1.12 -16.03 2.39
C ASN A 86 -2.46 -15.61 3.00
N GLU A 87 -3.24 -14.78 2.29
CA GLU A 87 -4.57 -14.27 2.69
C GLU A 87 -4.55 -13.50 4.03
N GLY A 88 -3.36 -13.15 4.49
CA GLY A 88 -3.12 -12.44 5.74
C GLY A 88 -3.19 -10.93 5.63
N THR A 89 -2.69 -10.27 6.67
CA THR A 89 -2.60 -8.81 6.73
C THR A 89 -1.62 -8.26 5.70
N VAL A 90 -1.85 -7.01 5.31
CA VAL A 90 -0.96 -6.23 4.44
C VAL A 90 -0.41 -5.02 5.19
N THR A 91 0.66 -4.42 4.68
CA THR A 91 1.20 -3.16 5.17
C THR A 91 1.47 -2.24 3.98
N PHE A 92 1.69 -0.95 4.20
CA PHE A 92 1.99 -0.03 3.11
C PHE A 92 3.02 1.04 3.48
N GLN A 93 3.58 1.70 2.46
CA GLN A 93 4.30 2.97 2.52
C GLN A 93 3.68 3.94 1.52
N ALA A 94 3.40 5.17 1.96
CA ALA A 94 2.95 6.23 1.06
C ALA A 94 4.15 6.99 0.49
N PHE A 95 4.07 7.31 -0.80
CA PHE A 95 4.98 8.17 -1.55
C PHE A 95 4.22 9.42 -1.94
N PHE A 96 4.66 10.57 -1.46
CA PHE A 96 3.93 11.82 -1.63
C PHE A 96 4.88 13.01 -1.64
N THR A 97 4.35 14.17 -1.96
CA THR A 97 5.06 15.46 -1.89
C THR A 97 4.09 16.56 -1.48
N ALA A 98 4.59 17.76 -1.29
CA ALA A 98 3.77 18.96 -1.12
C ALA A 98 4.51 20.17 -1.71
N ASN A 99 3.76 21.09 -2.31
CA ASN A 99 4.32 22.33 -2.84
C ASN A 99 4.42 23.39 -1.72
N THR A 100 5.26 23.13 -0.74
CA THR A 100 5.44 24.01 0.43
C THR A 100 6.82 23.87 1.04
N THR A 101 7.26 24.89 1.75
CA THR A 101 8.44 24.86 2.62
C THR A 101 8.08 24.57 4.10
N ASN A 102 6.81 24.30 4.39
CA ASN A 102 6.37 23.88 5.72
C ASN A 102 6.95 22.51 6.06
N THR A 103 7.41 22.34 7.31
CA THR A 103 8.02 21.09 7.81
C THR A 103 7.05 20.23 8.62
N GLY A 104 5.77 20.57 8.61
CA GLY A 104 4.72 19.80 9.28
C GLY A 104 4.68 18.34 8.83
N THR A 105 3.97 17.53 9.58
CA THR A 105 3.82 16.10 9.35
C THR A 105 2.58 15.80 8.54
N THR A 106 2.61 14.70 7.76
CA THR A 106 1.44 14.16 7.04
C THR A 106 1.14 12.75 7.51
N SER A 107 -0.11 12.49 7.87
CA SER A 107 -0.59 11.18 8.33
C SER A 107 -1.45 10.51 7.26
N TRP A 108 -1.03 9.32 6.83
CA TRP A 108 -1.75 8.50 5.84
C TRP A 108 -2.33 7.26 6.50
N LYS A 109 -3.54 6.89 6.14
CA LYS A 109 -4.19 5.64 6.58
C LYS A 109 -4.79 4.87 5.42
N VAL A 110 -4.80 3.54 5.56
CA VAL A 110 -5.41 2.61 4.59
C VAL A 110 -6.29 1.61 5.32
N ALA A 111 -7.43 1.32 4.74
CA ALA A 111 -8.34 0.25 5.13
C ALA A 111 -8.64 -0.63 3.92
N GLY A 112 -8.92 -1.92 4.13
CA GLY A 112 -9.24 -2.87 3.05
C GLY A 112 -10.47 -3.71 3.34
N VAL A 113 -11.13 -4.19 2.27
CA VAL A 113 -12.20 -5.17 2.30
C VAL A 113 -12.13 -6.09 1.09
N ALA A 114 -12.22 -7.39 1.30
CA ALA A 114 -12.28 -8.40 0.23
C ALA A 114 -13.74 -8.71 -0.12
N ILE A 115 -13.99 -8.93 -1.41
CA ILE A 115 -15.30 -9.28 -1.94
C ILE A 115 -15.18 -10.59 -2.70
N ALA A 116 -15.89 -11.61 -2.20
CA ALA A 116 -15.99 -12.91 -2.85
C ALA A 116 -16.87 -12.86 -4.09
N ASP A 117 -16.79 -13.88 -4.94
CA ASP A 117 -17.73 -14.09 -6.03
C ASP A 117 -19.16 -14.15 -5.49
N ASP A 118 -20.09 -13.49 -6.16
CA ASP A 118 -21.49 -13.25 -5.72
C ASP A 118 -21.62 -12.43 -4.41
N GLY A 119 -20.51 -11.89 -3.86
CA GLY A 119 -20.52 -11.02 -2.68
C GLY A 119 -21.06 -9.63 -2.95
N ALA A 120 -21.65 -9.00 -1.94
CA ALA A 120 -22.12 -7.62 -2.04
C ALA A 120 -20.93 -6.65 -2.06
N ILE A 121 -20.79 -5.85 -3.13
CA ILE A 121 -19.75 -4.81 -3.22
C ILE A 121 -20.03 -3.68 -2.21
N ASP A 122 -21.30 -3.38 -1.93
CA ASP A 122 -21.70 -2.39 -0.92
C ASP A 122 -21.51 -2.94 0.50
N THR A 123 -20.25 -3.03 0.93
CA THR A 123 -19.85 -3.51 2.25
C THR A 123 -18.79 -2.61 2.88
N GLY A 124 -18.66 -2.65 4.21
CA GLY A 124 -17.79 -1.76 4.96
C GLY A 124 -16.32 -2.19 4.93
N PHE A 125 -15.43 -1.21 4.83
CA PHE A 125 -13.99 -1.42 5.02
C PHE A 125 -13.67 -1.85 6.46
N GLY A 126 -12.54 -2.53 6.62
CA GLY A 126 -11.95 -2.82 7.92
C GLY A 126 -11.43 -1.56 8.64
N SER A 127 -10.81 -1.75 9.80
CA SER A 127 -10.19 -0.64 10.52
C SER A 127 -8.99 -0.07 9.76
N ALA A 128 -8.95 1.25 9.63
CA ALA A 128 -7.83 1.93 8.97
C ALA A 128 -6.59 1.94 9.86
N VAL A 129 -5.44 1.66 9.25
CA VAL A 129 -4.12 1.67 9.90
C VAL A 129 -3.17 2.51 9.07
N GLY A 130 -2.28 3.24 9.74
CA GLY A 130 -1.24 4.04 9.09
C GLY A 130 0.12 3.92 9.77
N PRO A 131 1.19 4.36 9.09
CA PRO A 131 2.49 4.55 9.71
C PRO A 131 2.48 5.78 10.63
N THR A 132 3.56 5.98 11.37
CA THR A 132 3.82 7.27 12.02
C THR A 132 3.81 8.40 10.99
N ALA A 133 3.19 9.53 11.34
CA ALA A 133 3.13 10.71 10.47
C ALA A 133 4.53 11.12 10.01
N LYS A 134 4.67 11.45 8.73
CA LYS A 134 5.95 11.78 8.08
C LYS A 134 6.14 13.28 8.00
N ALA A 135 7.19 13.80 8.63
CA ALA A 135 7.58 15.20 8.50
C ALA A 135 8.10 15.52 7.08
N MET A 136 7.72 16.68 6.56
CA MET A 136 8.24 17.22 5.30
C MET A 136 9.67 17.74 5.49
N SER A 137 10.45 17.78 4.41
CA SER A 137 11.86 18.22 4.40
C SER A 137 12.04 19.73 4.61
N GLY A 138 11.01 20.53 4.36
CA GLY A 138 11.10 21.99 4.29
C GLY A 138 11.48 22.50 2.89
N THR A 139 11.59 21.64 1.91
CA THR A 139 11.79 21.99 0.49
C THR A 139 10.55 21.64 -0.31
N ALA A 140 10.03 22.56 -1.07
CA ALA A 140 8.86 22.34 -1.92
C ALA A 140 9.14 21.26 -2.97
N ASN A 141 8.16 20.37 -3.16
CA ASN A 141 8.18 19.26 -4.12
C ASN A 141 9.25 18.17 -3.89
N ASP A 142 9.89 18.14 -2.73
CA ASP A 142 10.72 17.00 -2.34
C ASP A 142 9.85 15.75 -2.15
N LEU A 143 10.40 14.59 -2.55
CA LEU A 143 9.75 13.31 -2.32
C LEU A 143 9.78 12.95 -0.82
N ALA A 144 8.62 12.71 -0.24
CA ALA A 144 8.46 12.15 1.08
C ALA A 144 8.00 10.68 0.98
N VAL A 145 8.58 9.82 1.81
CA VAL A 145 8.20 8.41 1.92
C VAL A 145 7.98 8.10 3.40
N THR A 146 6.82 7.53 3.73
CA THR A 146 6.53 7.12 5.10
C THR A 146 7.37 5.92 5.53
N ALA A 147 7.46 5.68 6.83
CA ALA A 147 7.78 4.34 7.32
C ALA A 147 6.73 3.32 6.82
N GLU A 148 7.02 2.04 6.93
CA GLU A 148 6.02 0.99 6.71
C GLU A 148 4.95 1.05 7.82
N SER A 149 3.68 0.89 7.45
CA SER A 149 2.56 0.90 8.40
C SER A 149 2.56 -0.32 9.32
N GLY A 150 1.76 -0.28 10.38
CA GLY A 150 1.31 -1.47 11.07
C GLY A 150 0.49 -2.38 10.15
N ALA A 151 0.19 -3.60 10.63
CA ALA A 151 -0.59 -4.59 9.91
C ALA A 151 -2.05 -4.13 9.72
N ILE A 152 -2.52 -4.15 8.48
CA ILE A 152 -3.90 -3.86 8.09
C ILE A 152 -4.64 -5.20 7.96
N THR A 153 -5.66 -5.40 8.78
CA THR A 153 -6.58 -6.53 8.63
C THR A 153 -7.62 -6.18 7.56
N ILE A 154 -7.64 -6.96 6.49
CA ILE A 154 -8.63 -6.82 5.42
C ILE A 154 -9.95 -7.42 5.92
N ALA A 155 -11.04 -6.65 5.88
CA ALA A 155 -12.38 -7.16 6.20
C ALA A 155 -12.88 -8.12 5.10
N GLY A 156 -13.99 -8.83 5.34
CA GLY A 156 -14.62 -9.71 4.35
C GLY A 156 -14.03 -11.12 4.30
N SER A 157 -13.08 -11.48 5.21
CA SER A 157 -12.44 -12.81 5.24
C SER A 157 -11.75 -13.15 3.92
N PRO A 158 -10.71 -12.42 3.53
CA PRO A 158 -10.09 -12.51 2.22
C PRO A 158 -9.63 -13.92 1.88
N ALA A 159 -9.80 -14.31 0.61
CA ALA A 159 -9.35 -15.56 0.05
C ALA A 159 -8.69 -15.36 -1.33
N ALA A 160 -7.96 -16.37 -1.79
CA ALA A 160 -7.31 -16.32 -3.11
C ALA A 160 -8.35 -16.17 -4.22
N GLY A 161 -8.07 -15.26 -5.15
CA GLY A 161 -8.96 -15.01 -6.30
C GLY A 161 -10.05 -13.96 -6.05
N GLU A 162 -10.16 -13.41 -4.86
CA GLU A 162 -11.09 -12.32 -4.54
C GLU A 162 -10.51 -10.95 -4.93
N GLU A 163 -11.39 -10.00 -5.19
CA GLU A 163 -11.03 -8.61 -5.36
C GLU A 163 -11.00 -7.90 -4.00
N VAL A 164 -9.89 -7.24 -3.70
CA VAL A 164 -9.73 -6.46 -2.47
C VAL A 164 -9.78 -4.98 -2.80
N PHE A 165 -10.78 -4.30 -2.29
CA PHE A 165 -10.90 -2.84 -2.34
C PHE A 165 -10.15 -2.22 -1.18
N PHE A 166 -9.45 -1.13 -1.46
CA PHE A 166 -8.76 -0.33 -0.47
C PHE A 166 -9.23 1.11 -0.49
N ASN A 167 -9.30 1.71 0.69
CA ASN A 167 -9.57 3.12 0.90
C ASN A 167 -8.35 3.77 1.56
N ILE A 168 -7.75 4.75 0.89
CA ILE A 168 -6.63 5.55 1.42
C ILE A 168 -7.12 6.96 1.72
N PHE A 169 -6.63 7.54 2.82
CA PHE A 169 -6.94 8.91 3.17
C PHE A 169 -5.83 9.59 3.97
N ARG A 170 -5.86 10.92 3.96
CA ARG A 170 -5.08 11.77 4.84
C ARG A 170 -5.88 12.00 6.12
N ASP A 171 -5.33 11.59 7.27
CA ASP A 171 -5.92 11.84 8.59
C ASP A 171 -5.41 13.17 9.12
N VAL A 172 -6.14 14.24 8.85
CA VAL A 172 -5.75 15.61 9.25
C VAL A 172 -5.80 15.82 10.76
N SER A 173 -6.49 14.96 11.50
CA SER A 173 -6.50 15.01 12.97
C SER A 173 -5.20 14.53 13.60
N ALA A 174 -4.38 13.79 12.84
CA ALA A 174 -3.12 13.19 13.24
C ALA A 174 -1.91 13.79 12.49
N ASP A 175 -2.09 14.90 11.77
CA ASP A 175 -1.04 15.62 11.07
C ASP A 175 -1.10 17.13 11.36
N ASP A 176 -0.07 17.87 10.94
CA ASP A 176 0.02 19.32 11.13
C ASP A 176 0.59 20.06 9.90
N LEU A 177 0.67 19.37 8.75
CA LEU A 177 1.05 20.02 7.50
C LEU A 177 -0.09 20.93 7.01
N SER A 178 0.14 22.24 6.99
CA SER A 178 -0.84 23.26 6.60
C SER A 178 -1.00 23.45 5.07
N ALA A 179 -0.49 22.53 4.26
CA ALA A 179 -0.62 22.53 2.80
C ALA A 179 -1.19 21.19 2.32
N ASP A 180 -1.77 21.19 1.13
CA ASP A 180 -2.25 19.95 0.50
C ASP A 180 -1.11 18.96 0.29
N ALA A 181 -1.40 17.71 0.56
CA ALA A 181 -0.48 16.61 0.33
C ALA A 181 -0.81 15.92 -1.01
N LYS A 182 0.21 15.83 -1.87
CA LYS A 182 0.12 15.25 -3.22
C LYS A 182 0.55 13.79 -3.19
N LEU A 183 -0.39 12.86 -3.15
CA LEU A 183 -0.10 11.43 -3.19
C LEU A 183 0.37 11.03 -4.59
N LEU A 184 1.53 10.40 -4.69
CA LEU A 184 2.10 9.86 -5.94
C LEU A 184 1.79 8.38 -6.10
N GLY A 185 1.57 7.68 -4.99
CA GLY A 185 1.23 6.26 -4.93
C GLY A 185 1.66 5.62 -3.62
N ILE A 186 1.40 4.32 -3.52
CA ILE A 186 1.82 3.52 -2.37
C ILE A 186 2.58 2.26 -2.82
N LYS A 187 3.48 1.79 -1.97
CA LYS A 187 3.88 0.39 -1.96
C LYS A 187 2.97 -0.37 -1.01
N LEU A 188 2.28 -1.35 -1.52
CA LEU A 188 1.50 -2.30 -0.74
C LEU A 188 2.33 -3.57 -0.58
N PHE A 189 2.53 -4.02 0.67
CA PHE A 189 3.31 -5.21 0.98
C PHE A 189 2.38 -6.32 1.45
N PHE A 190 2.59 -7.51 0.95
CA PHE A 190 1.86 -8.72 1.35
C PHE A 190 2.84 -9.87 1.55
N THR A 191 2.41 -10.90 2.25
CA THR A 191 3.24 -12.10 2.51
C THR A 191 2.80 -13.23 1.59
N THR A 192 3.75 -13.92 0.98
CA THR A 192 3.50 -15.13 0.21
C THR A 192 3.78 -16.38 1.06
N ASP A 193 3.05 -17.44 0.85
CA ASP A 193 3.24 -18.76 1.47
C ASP A 193 3.75 -19.81 0.47
N ALA A 194 3.78 -19.49 -0.82
CA ALA A 194 4.27 -20.33 -1.89
C ALA A 194 5.24 -19.56 -2.81
N ALA A 195 5.99 -20.30 -3.62
CA ALA A 195 6.92 -19.72 -4.59
C ALA A 195 6.25 -19.28 -5.91
N ASN A 196 5.08 -19.80 -6.19
CA ASN A 196 4.33 -19.54 -7.40
C ASN A 196 2.83 -19.64 -7.17
N ASP A 197 2.10 -19.29 -8.18
CA ASP A 197 0.65 -19.26 -8.26
C ASP A 197 0.12 -20.60 -8.81
N ALA A 198 0.32 -21.69 -8.07
CA ALA A 198 -0.01 -23.05 -8.50
C ALA A 198 -1.41 -23.50 -8.03
#